data_fbb1bccfac1025e3fd53b1be7d0286cd
#
_entry.id   fbb1bccfac1025e3fd53b1be7d0286cd
#
_cell.length_a   1.000
_cell.length_b   1.000
_cell.length_c   1.000
_cell.angle_alpha   90.00
_cell.angle_beta   90.00
_cell.angle_gamma   90.00
#
_symmetry.space_group_name_H-M   'P 1'
#
loop_
_entity.id
_entity.type
_entity.pdbx_description
1 polymer ?
#
loop_
_entity_poly.entity_id
_entity_poly.type
_entity_poly.pdbx_seq_one_letter_code
_entity_poly.pdbx_strand_id
1 'polypeptide(L)'
;MSDKPKISLLLDSGAFTAWTKGKEVDLTAYGKFVAENSRHFAAAINLDVIMPDNPAKAAELGFENYLKLDSMGAQTMPVFHVGESLKWLDMMMESSDYVGLSATSMRGNGAEVWYTAMHYYASDESGRPYARFHGFGDTAPITLSGYPWYSVDSSSWLTGSLCSGSVYLNDKVVTFHPDKDTNNSIGAQAPGLTRDLLAEAFFEIGLKPEECLRDDLSVPEKRFVRAFCAGIHHMSVPKRLPRRKTFEMESDLGFLDKGEFLPEPTPPILGDEINLHLVFGPDPTSFVALAAIGATHALISKAYMSDKQWETQILPFIYDPLAEIMQPRYATYYAAMNKMMLNPVC
;
A
#
# COMPACT_ATOMS: atom_id res chain seq x y z
N MET A 1 -5.22 12.92 -23.99
CA MET A 1 -4.96 12.29 -22.68
C MET A 1 -6.17 11.43 -22.33
N SER A 2 -5.98 10.30 -21.68
CA SER A 2 -7.09 9.49 -21.15
C SER A 2 -7.88 10.34 -20.16
N ASP A 3 -9.23 10.31 -20.23
CA ASP A 3 -10.08 11.03 -19.28
C ASP A 3 -10.08 10.40 -17.87
N LYS A 4 -9.44 9.24 -17.72
CA LYS A 4 -9.36 8.50 -16.45
C LYS A 4 -7.91 8.20 -16.09
N PRO A 5 -7.54 8.26 -14.80
CA PRO A 5 -6.23 7.82 -14.33
C PRO A 5 -5.97 6.36 -14.73
N LYS A 6 -4.75 6.05 -15.14
CA LYS A 6 -4.27 4.67 -15.37
C LYS A 6 -3.90 3.98 -14.06
N ILE A 7 -3.55 4.77 -13.04
CA ILE A 7 -3.24 4.30 -11.70
C ILE A 7 -4.37 4.72 -10.76
N SER A 8 -5.00 3.74 -10.11
CA SER A 8 -5.98 3.95 -9.04
C SER A 8 -5.23 4.39 -7.78
N LEU A 9 -5.34 5.66 -7.42
CA LEU A 9 -4.56 6.27 -6.36
C LEU A 9 -5.35 6.35 -5.05
N LEU A 10 -4.75 5.88 -3.95
CA LEU A 10 -5.16 6.26 -2.59
C LEU A 10 -4.29 7.43 -2.10
N LEU A 11 -4.93 8.45 -1.56
CA LEU A 11 -4.25 9.58 -0.92
C LEU A 11 -4.26 9.39 0.59
N ASP A 12 -3.09 9.14 1.18
CA ASP A 12 -2.91 9.12 2.63
C ASP A 12 -2.77 10.55 3.18
N SER A 13 -3.42 10.83 4.31
CA SER A 13 -3.38 12.12 4.99
C SER A 13 -1.97 12.51 5.48
N GLY A 14 -1.16 11.51 5.82
CA GLY A 14 0.16 11.67 6.41
C GLY A 14 0.15 11.85 7.93
N ALA A 15 -0.95 11.53 8.60
CA ALA A 15 -1.10 11.63 10.05
C ALA A 15 0.05 10.92 10.80
N PHE A 16 0.35 9.67 10.45
CA PHE A 16 1.44 8.90 11.06
C PHE A 16 2.81 9.54 10.86
N THR A 17 3.09 10.03 9.66
CA THR A 17 4.35 10.71 9.33
C THR A 17 4.49 12.03 10.09
N ALA A 18 3.41 12.78 10.21
CA ALA A 18 3.40 14.04 10.96
C ALA A 18 3.62 13.77 12.46
N TRP A 19 2.89 12.82 13.01
CA TRP A 19 3.03 12.41 14.42
C TRP A 19 4.46 11.96 14.76
N THR A 20 5.06 11.09 13.97
CA THR A 20 6.45 10.61 14.19
C THR A 20 7.49 11.72 14.11
N LYS A 21 7.20 12.81 13.40
CA LYS A 21 8.06 14.00 13.27
C LYS A 21 7.70 15.12 14.22
N GLY A 22 6.74 14.91 15.13
CA GLY A 22 6.22 15.94 16.05
C GLY A 22 5.62 17.15 15.32
N LYS A 23 4.97 16.91 14.17
CA LYS A 23 4.29 17.93 13.36
C LYS A 23 2.79 17.69 13.37
N GLU A 24 2.02 18.73 13.10
CA GLU A 24 0.59 18.64 12.89
C GLU A 24 0.27 18.79 11.40
N VAL A 25 -0.79 18.14 10.96
CA VAL A 25 -1.38 18.33 9.63
C VAL A 25 -2.55 19.31 9.78
N ASP A 26 -2.56 20.35 8.96
CA ASP A 26 -3.70 21.28 8.91
C ASP A 26 -4.91 20.59 8.26
N LEU A 27 -5.91 20.27 9.09
CA LEU A 27 -7.14 19.60 8.66
C LEU A 27 -7.88 20.39 7.57
N THR A 28 -7.91 21.71 7.68
CA THR A 28 -8.61 22.57 6.71
C THR A 28 -7.92 22.58 5.38
N ALA A 29 -6.59 22.70 5.38
CA ALA A 29 -5.80 22.66 4.15
C ALA A 29 -5.88 21.26 3.49
N TYR A 30 -5.84 20.18 4.30
CA TYR A 30 -6.02 18.82 3.79
C TYR A 30 -7.41 18.62 3.17
N GLY A 31 -8.47 19.01 3.87
CA GLY A 31 -9.85 18.90 3.39
C GLY A 31 -10.09 19.67 2.09
N LYS A 32 -9.58 20.90 2.00
CA LYS A 32 -9.64 21.68 0.77
C LYS A 32 -8.93 20.97 -0.40
N PHE A 33 -7.72 20.47 -0.15
CA PHE A 33 -6.96 19.74 -1.18
C PHE A 33 -7.72 18.50 -1.65
N VAL A 34 -8.29 17.70 -0.73
CA VAL A 34 -9.08 16.51 -1.08
C VAL A 34 -10.31 16.87 -1.89
N ALA A 35 -11.10 17.86 -1.45
CA ALA A 35 -12.31 18.28 -2.14
C ALA A 35 -12.02 18.76 -3.58
N GLU A 36 -10.97 19.59 -3.77
CA GLU A 36 -10.58 20.13 -5.08
C GLU A 36 -10.04 19.06 -6.04
N ASN A 37 -9.48 17.96 -5.51
CA ASN A 37 -8.80 16.93 -6.28
C ASN A 37 -9.49 15.55 -6.26
N SER A 38 -10.68 15.43 -5.68
CA SER A 38 -11.39 14.15 -5.44
C SER A 38 -11.50 13.26 -6.67
N ARG A 39 -11.69 13.83 -7.86
CA ARG A 39 -11.80 13.11 -9.14
C ARG A 39 -10.51 12.34 -9.54
N HIS A 40 -9.39 12.61 -8.90
CA HIS A 40 -8.08 12.03 -9.22
C HIS A 40 -7.70 10.87 -8.31
N PHE A 41 -8.45 10.65 -7.23
CA PHE A 41 -8.21 9.55 -6.29
C PHE A 41 -9.31 8.50 -6.37
N ALA A 42 -8.96 7.26 -6.06
CA ALA A 42 -9.96 6.22 -5.76
C ALA A 42 -10.60 6.48 -4.39
N ALA A 43 -9.79 6.90 -3.42
CA ALA A 43 -10.22 7.43 -2.13
C ALA A 43 -9.10 8.26 -1.48
N ALA A 44 -9.46 9.15 -0.56
CA ALA A 44 -8.55 9.79 0.37
C ALA A 44 -8.75 9.21 1.77
N ILE A 45 -7.70 9.06 2.55
CA ILE A 45 -7.74 8.52 3.91
C ILE A 45 -8.01 9.66 4.88
N ASN A 46 -8.86 9.43 5.88
CA ASN A 46 -9.14 10.40 6.94
C ASN A 46 -7.85 10.92 7.61
N LEU A 47 -7.92 12.09 8.19
CA LEU A 47 -6.86 12.61 9.04
C LEU A 47 -7.03 12.06 10.46
N ASP A 48 -6.40 10.92 10.70
CA ASP A 48 -6.44 10.24 11.99
C ASP A 48 -5.73 11.02 13.09
N VAL A 49 -6.18 10.81 14.31
CA VAL A 49 -5.52 11.32 15.51
C VAL A 49 -4.80 10.19 16.22
N ILE A 50 -3.49 10.32 16.38
CA ILE A 50 -2.64 9.26 16.96
C ILE A 50 -2.31 9.63 18.41
N MET A 51 -2.95 8.95 19.35
CA MET A 51 -2.75 9.12 20.80
C MET A 51 -2.61 7.73 21.46
N PRO A 52 -1.40 7.12 21.47
CA PRO A 52 -1.21 5.77 22.00
C PRO A 52 -1.65 5.61 23.47
N ASP A 53 -1.49 6.68 24.26
CA ASP A 53 -1.86 6.69 25.69
C ASP A 53 -3.36 6.89 25.92
N ASN A 54 -4.12 7.28 24.90
CA ASN A 54 -5.56 7.54 25.02
C ASN A 54 -6.30 7.22 23.70
N PRO A 55 -6.42 5.92 23.35
CA PRO A 55 -7.08 5.49 22.11
C PRO A 55 -8.56 5.91 22.04
N ALA A 56 -9.24 5.98 23.17
CA ALA A 56 -10.64 6.42 23.22
C ALA A 56 -10.80 7.88 22.76
N LYS A 57 -9.92 8.77 23.19
CA LYS A 57 -9.94 10.17 22.76
C LYS A 57 -9.42 10.32 21.31
N ALA A 58 -8.47 9.49 20.89
CA ALA A 58 -8.00 9.46 19.52
C ALA A 58 -9.14 9.11 18.55
N ALA A 59 -9.92 8.07 18.87
CA ALA A 59 -11.09 7.67 18.08
C ALA A 59 -12.14 8.77 17.97
N GLU A 60 -12.49 9.42 19.09
CA GLU A 60 -13.43 10.53 19.10
C GLU A 60 -12.96 11.66 18.17
N LEU A 61 -11.74 12.14 18.34
CA LEU A 61 -11.18 13.23 17.53
C LEU A 61 -10.98 12.82 16.06
N GLY A 62 -10.60 11.58 15.81
CA GLY A 62 -10.49 11.04 14.45
C GLY A 62 -11.83 11.03 13.73
N PHE A 63 -12.90 10.63 14.41
CA PHE A 63 -14.26 10.67 13.86
C PHE A 63 -14.79 12.08 13.70
N GLU A 64 -14.50 13.00 14.63
CA GLU A 64 -14.80 14.43 14.47
C GLU A 64 -14.11 15.03 13.23
N ASN A 65 -12.83 14.67 12.98
CA ASN A 65 -12.12 15.06 11.76
C ASN A 65 -12.82 14.53 10.51
N TYR A 66 -13.25 13.27 10.52
CA TYR A 66 -13.99 12.64 9.42
C TYR A 66 -15.27 13.44 9.08
N LEU A 67 -16.12 13.74 10.09
CA LEU A 67 -17.33 14.51 9.89
C LEU A 67 -17.05 15.94 9.39
N LYS A 68 -15.99 16.57 9.89
CA LYS A 68 -15.58 17.89 9.44
C LYS A 68 -15.10 17.89 8.00
N LEU A 69 -14.31 16.90 7.59
CA LEU A 69 -13.86 16.72 6.20
C LEU A 69 -15.04 16.49 5.27
N ASP A 70 -16.00 15.64 5.66
CA ASP A 70 -17.22 15.39 4.89
C ASP A 70 -18.03 16.68 4.71
N SER A 71 -18.19 17.48 5.76
CA SER A 71 -18.88 18.78 5.70
C SER A 71 -18.20 19.79 4.75
N MET A 72 -16.92 19.59 4.44
CA MET A 72 -16.17 20.39 3.46
C MET A 72 -16.27 19.83 2.03
N GLY A 73 -17.00 18.73 1.84
CA GLY A 73 -17.05 17.99 0.57
C GLY A 73 -15.82 17.13 0.29
N ALA A 74 -14.97 16.94 1.29
CA ALA A 74 -13.81 16.08 1.24
C ALA A 74 -14.18 14.67 1.70
N GLN A 75 -14.69 13.84 0.79
CA GLN A 75 -15.03 12.45 1.10
C GLN A 75 -13.76 11.66 1.40
N THR A 76 -13.67 11.14 2.62
CA THR A 76 -12.52 10.38 3.08
C THR A 76 -12.94 9.01 3.60
N MET A 77 -12.03 8.05 3.58
CA MET A 77 -12.17 6.73 4.17
C MET A 77 -11.83 6.84 5.67
N PRO A 78 -12.77 6.60 6.61
CA PRO A 78 -12.47 6.56 8.04
C PRO A 78 -11.60 5.35 8.35
N VAL A 79 -10.80 5.43 9.43
CA VAL A 79 -9.87 4.37 9.83
C VAL A 79 -10.13 3.96 11.27
N PHE A 80 -10.34 2.68 11.48
CA PHE A 80 -10.52 2.06 12.78
C PHE A 80 -9.22 1.41 13.26
N HIS A 81 -8.80 1.75 14.48
CA HIS A 81 -7.53 1.29 15.03
C HIS A 81 -7.70 0.33 16.19
N VAL A 82 -6.64 -0.42 16.44
CA VAL A 82 -6.55 -1.28 17.62
C VAL A 82 -6.75 -0.48 18.91
N GLY A 83 -7.60 -1.02 19.80
CA GLY A 83 -7.87 -0.40 21.10
C GLY A 83 -9.03 0.58 21.12
N GLU A 84 -9.62 0.88 19.97
CA GLU A 84 -10.84 1.69 19.88
C GLU A 84 -12.08 0.86 20.22
N SER A 85 -13.13 1.52 20.72
CA SER A 85 -14.43 0.88 21.00
C SER A 85 -15.15 0.55 19.70
N LEU A 86 -15.75 -0.65 19.61
CA LEU A 86 -16.52 -1.11 18.45
C LEU A 86 -17.62 -0.14 18.01
N LYS A 87 -18.18 0.67 18.93
CA LYS A 87 -19.14 1.72 18.58
C LYS A 87 -18.62 2.66 17.48
N TRP A 88 -17.29 2.89 17.40
CA TRP A 88 -16.70 3.72 16.36
C TRP A 88 -16.67 2.99 15.03
N LEU A 89 -16.40 1.69 15.03
CA LEU A 89 -16.49 0.87 13.82
C LEU A 89 -17.92 0.87 13.27
N ASP A 90 -18.93 0.76 14.15
CA ASP A 90 -20.34 0.85 13.78
C ASP A 90 -20.64 2.18 13.09
N MET A 91 -20.28 3.30 13.74
CA MET A 91 -20.49 4.64 13.18
C MET A 91 -19.75 4.86 11.86
N MET A 92 -18.56 4.26 11.71
CA MET A 92 -17.80 4.32 10.44
C MET A 92 -18.50 3.52 9.34
N MET A 93 -19.01 2.32 9.63
CA MET A 93 -19.75 1.50 8.65
C MET A 93 -21.11 2.10 8.29
N GLU A 94 -21.76 2.82 9.21
CA GLU A 94 -22.99 3.58 8.91
C GLU A 94 -22.72 4.78 7.99
N SER A 95 -21.55 5.41 8.13
CA SER A 95 -21.24 6.66 7.43
C SER A 95 -20.48 6.45 6.12
N SER A 96 -19.84 5.30 5.94
CA SER A 96 -18.97 5.00 4.80
C SER A 96 -19.05 3.53 4.38
N ASP A 97 -19.15 3.28 3.09
CA ASP A 97 -19.06 1.94 2.52
C ASP A 97 -17.60 1.46 2.34
N TYR A 98 -16.61 2.27 2.75
CA TYR A 98 -15.20 1.96 2.64
C TYR A 98 -14.46 2.40 3.90
N VAL A 99 -14.02 1.43 4.69
CA VAL A 99 -13.44 1.62 6.03
C VAL A 99 -12.04 1.01 6.09
N GLY A 100 -11.10 1.74 6.65
CA GLY A 100 -9.76 1.26 6.90
C GLY A 100 -9.66 0.52 8.24
N LEU A 101 -8.93 -0.61 8.27
CA LEU A 101 -8.58 -1.32 9.48
C LEU A 101 -7.06 -1.26 9.68
N SER A 102 -6.62 -0.74 10.83
CA SER A 102 -5.20 -0.54 11.12
C SER A 102 -4.77 -1.31 12.37
N ALA A 103 -4.00 -2.39 12.16
CA ALA A 103 -3.33 -3.15 13.20
C ALA A 103 -1.83 -2.82 13.32
N THR A 104 -1.38 -1.71 12.76
CA THR A 104 0.05 -1.35 12.64
C THR A 104 0.78 -1.19 13.98
N SER A 105 0.06 -0.99 15.08
CA SER A 105 0.61 -0.95 16.44
C SER A 105 0.86 -2.34 17.04
N MET A 106 0.30 -3.41 16.46
CA MET A 106 0.44 -4.77 16.97
C MET A 106 1.71 -5.45 16.46
N ARG A 107 2.23 -6.37 17.26
CA ARG A 107 3.41 -7.17 16.90
C ARG A 107 3.08 -8.65 16.89
N GLY A 108 3.78 -9.41 16.08
CA GLY A 108 3.59 -10.85 15.96
C GLY A 108 2.19 -11.24 15.50
N ASN A 109 1.63 -12.32 16.05
CA ASN A 109 0.31 -12.84 15.67
C ASN A 109 -0.87 -11.99 16.18
N GLY A 110 -0.61 -10.91 16.91
CA GLY A 110 -1.66 -10.06 17.46
C GLY A 110 -2.53 -9.42 16.38
N ALA A 111 -1.93 -9.01 15.26
CA ALA A 111 -2.67 -8.42 14.14
C ALA A 111 -3.66 -9.41 13.53
N GLU A 112 -3.27 -10.68 13.35
CA GLU A 112 -4.14 -11.73 12.81
C GLU A 112 -5.35 -11.96 13.71
N VAL A 113 -5.12 -12.10 15.03
CA VAL A 113 -6.21 -12.26 16.01
C VAL A 113 -7.17 -11.07 15.97
N TRP A 114 -6.64 -9.86 15.89
CA TRP A 114 -7.46 -8.65 15.83
C TRP A 114 -8.26 -8.58 14.52
N TYR A 115 -7.65 -8.83 13.37
CA TYR A 115 -8.37 -8.86 12.10
C TYR A 115 -9.46 -9.93 12.08
N THR A 116 -9.19 -11.12 12.65
CA THR A 116 -10.21 -12.16 12.82
C THR A 116 -11.42 -11.63 13.60
N ALA A 117 -11.18 -10.96 14.73
CA ALA A 117 -12.25 -10.38 15.53
C ALA A 117 -13.02 -9.28 14.77
N MET A 118 -12.31 -8.40 14.06
CA MET A 118 -12.95 -7.31 13.32
C MET A 118 -13.77 -7.82 12.14
N HIS A 119 -13.27 -8.76 11.35
CA HIS A 119 -14.03 -9.33 10.24
C HIS A 119 -15.22 -10.17 10.71
N TYR A 120 -15.07 -10.89 11.85
CA TYR A 120 -16.21 -11.56 12.47
C TYR A 120 -17.31 -10.57 12.86
N TYR A 121 -16.93 -9.49 13.56
CA TYR A 121 -17.87 -8.45 14.01
C TYR A 121 -18.53 -7.73 12.84
N ALA A 122 -17.75 -7.36 11.85
CA ALA A 122 -18.18 -6.50 10.73
C ALA A 122 -18.69 -7.29 9.51
N SER A 123 -19.17 -8.52 9.71
CA SER A 123 -19.78 -9.35 8.67
C SER A 123 -21.16 -9.85 9.10
N ASP A 124 -22.05 -10.07 8.12
CA ASP A 124 -23.35 -10.69 8.33
C ASP A 124 -23.23 -12.19 8.71
N GLU A 125 -24.38 -12.85 8.91
CA GLU A 125 -24.45 -14.29 9.24
C GLU A 125 -23.84 -15.20 8.17
N SER A 126 -23.80 -14.74 6.91
CA SER A 126 -23.18 -15.46 5.80
C SER A 126 -21.68 -15.13 5.62
N GLY A 127 -21.12 -14.32 6.52
CA GLY A 127 -19.74 -13.86 6.47
C GLY A 127 -19.46 -12.75 5.45
N ARG A 128 -20.50 -12.11 4.89
CA ARG A 128 -20.31 -10.98 3.97
C ARG A 128 -20.01 -9.72 4.77
N PRO A 129 -18.94 -8.99 4.44
CA PRO A 129 -18.61 -7.76 5.15
C PRO A 129 -19.66 -6.68 4.92
N TYR A 130 -19.97 -5.90 5.95
CA TYR A 130 -20.89 -4.77 5.87
C TYR A 130 -20.32 -3.56 5.12
N ALA A 131 -18.98 -3.45 5.04
CA ALA A 131 -18.28 -2.40 4.27
C ALA A 131 -17.14 -3.00 3.46
N ARG A 132 -16.63 -2.24 2.51
CA ARG A 132 -15.34 -2.54 1.86
C ARG A 132 -14.23 -2.24 2.86
N PHE A 133 -13.39 -3.22 3.18
CA PHE A 133 -12.30 -3.02 4.13
C PHE A 133 -10.94 -2.85 3.44
N HIS A 134 -10.17 -1.86 3.91
CA HIS A 134 -8.78 -1.64 3.55
C HIS A 134 -7.88 -2.04 4.73
N GLY A 135 -6.95 -2.96 4.49
CA GLY A 135 -5.93 -3.37 5.48
C GLY A 135 -4.67 -2.54 5.36
N PHE A 136 -4.37 -1.71 6.36
CA PHE A 136 -3.17 -0.87 6.34
C PHE A 136 -1.89 -1.65 6.61
N GLY A 137 -0.95 -1.57 5.67
CA GLY A 137 0.39 -2.16 5.78
C GLY A 137 0.39 -3.68 5.87
N ASP A 138 -0.72 -4.33 5.51
CA ASP A 138 -0.89 -5.77 5.65
C ASP A 138 -0.85 -6.49 4.31
N THR A 139 0.28 -7.12 4.06
CA THR A 139 0.50 -7.94 2.86
C THR A 139 1.01 -9.35 3.19
N ALA A 140 0.82 -9.80 4.44
CA ALA A 140 1.17 -11.15 4.83
C ALA A 140 0.23 -12.17 4.12
N PRO A 141 0.75 -13.27 3.55
CA PRO A 141 -0.08 -14.24 2.84
C PRO A 141 -1.24 -14.80 3.67
N ILE A 142 -1.02 -15.02 4.97
CA ILE A 142 -2.05 -15.55 5.86
C ILE A 142 -3.23 -14.59 6.03
N THR A 143 -2.98 -13.31 6.19
CA THR A 143 -4.02 -12.30 6.33
C THR A 143 -4.70 -12.00 5.00
N LEU A 144 -3.93 -11.92 3.90
CA LEU A 144 -4.49 -11.74 2.56
C LEU A 144 -5.46 -12.86 2.16
N SER A 145 -5.15 -14.11 2.49
CA SER A 145 -6.02 -15.24 2.19
C SER A 145 -7.09 -15.51 3.25
N GLY A 146 -6.93 -14.97 4.46
CA GLY A 146 -7.81 -15.22 5.60
C GLY A 146 -9.07 -14.36 5.63
N TYR A 147 -9.03 -13.15 5.04
CA TYR A 147 -10.10 -12.18 5.21
C TYR A 147 -10.64 -11.63 3.88
N PRO A 148 -11.89 -11.15 3.85
CA PRO A 148 -12.53 -10.60 2.66
C PRO A 148 -12.11 -9.12 2.43
N TRP A 149 -10.82 -8.88 2.25
CA TRP A 149 -10.31 -7.55 1.95
C TRP A 149 -10.81 -7.01 0.61
N TYR A 150 -11.21 -5.76 0.56
CA TYR A 150 -11.38 -5.03 -0.69
C TYR A 150 -10.02 -4.56 -1.22
N SER A 151 -9.19 -4.03 -0.34
CA SER A 151 -7.86 -3.56 -0.69
C SER A 151 -6.89 -3.62 0.49
N VAL A 152 -5.62 -3.58 0.18
CA VAL A 152 -4.52 -3.46 1.16
C VAL A 152 -3.44 -2.56 0.59
N ASP A 153 -2.49 -2.11 1.44
CA ASP A 153 -1.32 -1.37 0.97
C ASP A 153 -0.01 -2.01 1.42
N SER A 154 1.07 -1.66 0.75
CA SER A 154 2.42 -2.06 1.15
C SER A 154 3.43 -0.96 0.89
N SER A 155 4.18 -0.61 1.94
CA SER A 155 5.42 0.17 1.84
C SER A 155 6.67 -0.71 1.80
N SER A 156 6.55 -2.00 2.16
CA SER A 156 7.68 -2.91 2.32
C SER A 156 8.44 -3.17 1.03
N TRP A 157 7.79 -3.09 -0.13
CA TRP A 157 8.42 -3.24 -1.42
C TRP A 157 9.51 -2.17 -1.69
N LEU A 158 9.30 -0.93 -1.22
CA LEU A 158 10.30 0.13 -1.30
C LEU A 158 11.23 0.15 -0.08
N THR A 159 10.67 0.07 1.12
CA THR A 159 11.46 0.14 2.35
C THR A 159 12.48 -1.00 2.40
N GLY A 160 12.06 -2.22 2.09
CA GLY A 160 12.95 -3.37 1.99
C GLY A 160 14.02 -3.18 0.92
N SER A 161 13.63 -2.76 -0.28
CA SER A 161 14.54 -2.65 -1.42
C SER A 161 15.48 -1.44 -1.35
N LEU A 162 15.04 -0.29 -0.84
CA LEU A 162 15.84 0.93 -0.78
C LEU A 162 16.68 1.03 0.49
N CYS A 163 16.13 0.62 1.64
CA CYS A 163 16.76 0.83 2.94
C CYS A 163 17.53 -0.39 3.44
N SER A 164 16.95 -1.60 3.35
CA SER A 164 17.60 -2.82 3.86
C SER A 164 18.40 -3.58 2.81
N GLY A 165 18.30 -3.20 1.55
CA GLY A 165 18.96 -3.91 0.44
C GLY A 165 18.40 -5.32 0.21
N SER A 166 17.17 -5.58 0.64
CA SER A 166 16.55 -6.89 0.46
C SER A 166 15.75 -6.95 -0.84
N VAL A 167 15.75 -8.10 -1.49
CA VAL A 167 14.95 -8.41 -2.67
C VAL A 167 14.14 -9.67 -2.43
N TYR A 168 12.94 -9.70 -2.97
CA TYR A 168 12.12 -10.90 -3.01
C TYR A 168 12.33 -11.59 -4.35
N LEU A 169 12.84 -12.81 -4.33
CA LEU A 169 13.01 -13.67 -5.49
C LEU A 169 12.49 -15.06 -5.16
N ASN A 170 11.57 -15.58 -5.96
CA ASN A 170 10.99 -16.94 -5.81
C ASN A 170 10.53 -17.22 -4.37
N ASP A 171 9.76 -16.30 -3.77
CA ASP A 171 9.26 -16.35 -2.39
C ASP A 171 10.34 -16.35 -1.29
N LYS A 172 11.59 -16.10 -1.65
CA LYS A 172 12.69 -15.92 -0.69
C LYS A 172 13.11 -14.47 -0.60
N VAL A 173 13.42 -14.08 0.63
CA VAL A 173 14.06 -12.78 0.87
C VAL A 173 15.57 -12.96 0.72
N VAL A 174 16.14 -12.28 -0.25
CA VAL A 174 17.60 -12.21 -0.48
C VAL A 174 18.05 -10.83 -0.02
N THR A 175 18.92 -10.76 0.98
CA THR A 175 19.43 -9.50 1.52
C THR A 175 20.74 -9.14 0.86
N PHE A 176 20.79 -7.95 0.27
CA PHE A 176 22.00 -7.32 -0.25
C PHE A 176 22.35 -6.16 0.67
N HIS A 177 23.55 -6.13 1.21
CA HIS A 177 23.98 -5.03 2.07
C HIS A 177 24.13 -3.74 1.26
N PRO A 178 23.40 -2.66 1.56
CA PRO A 178 23.37 -1.46 0.72
C PRO A 178 24.66 -0.65 0.74
N ASP A 179 25.50 -0.77 1.78
CA ASP A 179 26.51 0.25 2.09
C ASP A 179 27.93 -0.25 2.33
N LYS A 180 28.24 -1.49 2.11
CA LYS A 180 29.61 -1.97 2.33
C LYS A 180 30.26 -2.38 1.01
N ASP A 181 31.06 -1.45 0.54
CA ASP A 181 32.18 -1.61 -0.38
C ASP A 181 32.11 -2.73 -1.42
N THR A 182 32.07 -2.32 -2.67
CA THR A 182 32.62 -3.01 -3.87
C THR A 182 32.19 -4.44 -4.15
N ASN A 183 31.77 -5.24 -3.19
CA ASN A 183 31.24 -6.59 -3.36
C ASN A 183 29.71 -6.65 -3.43
N ASN A 184 29.07 -5.53 -3.65
CA ASN A 184 27.61 -5.40 -3.70
C ASN A 184 27.05 -5.69 -5.08
N SER A 185 27.65 -6.57 -5.84
CA SER A 185 26.94 -7.18 -6.96
C SER A 185 25.77 -7.99 -6.40
N ILE A 186 24.63 -7.86 -7.04
CA ILE A 186 23.41 -8.60 -6.69
C ILE A 186 23.66 -10.11 -6.59
N GLY A 187 24.75 -10.63 -7.16
CA GLY A 187 25.11 -12.04 -7.12
C GLY A 187 26.02 -12.50 -5.98
N ALA A 188 26.68 -11.58 -5.24
CA ALA A 188 27.79 -11.98 -4.35
C ALA A 188 27.36 -12.43 -2.94
N GLN A 189 26.10 -12.25 -2.50
CA GLN A 189 25.76 -12.38 -1.09
C GLN A 189 24.47 -13.16 -0.76
N ALA A 190 23.95 -13.95 -1.68
CA ALA A 190 22.79 -14.79 -1.38
C ALA A 190 23.27 -16.17 -0.92
N PRO A 191 23.31 -16.47 0.41
CA PRO A 191 23.65 -17.80 0.86
C PRO A 191 22.69 -18.84 0.27
N GLY A 192 23.22 -19.81 -0.46
CA GLY A 192 22.43 -20.88 -1.06
C GLY A 192 21.79 -20.58 -2.42
N LEU A 193 22.01 -19.40 -3.00
CA LEU A 193 21.67 -19.11 -4.39
C LEU A 193 22.95 -19.03 -5.23
N THR A 194 23.04 -19.87 -6.24
CA THR A 194 24.09 -19.76 -7.25
C THR A 194 23.80 -18.60 -8.19
N ARG A 195 24.84 -18.11 -8.89
CA ARG A 195 24.66 -17.06 -9.91
C ARG A 195 23.68 -17.49 -11.01
N ASP A 196 23.67 -18.78 -11.35
CA ASP A 196 22.77 -19.33 -12.39
C ASP A 196 21.31 -19.32 -11.94
N LEU A 197 21.01 -19.70 -10.68
CA LEU A 197 19.65 -19.62 -10.12
C LEU A 197 19.14 -18.18 -10.01
N LEU A 198 20.03 -17.23 -9.69
CA LEU A 198 19.67 -15.80 -9.72
C LEU A 198 19.40 -15.30 -11.14
N ALA A 199 20.21 -15.74 -12.12
CA ALA A 199 20.02 -15.39 -13.52
C ALA A 199 18.68 -15.90 -14.05
N GLU A 200 18.34 -17.16 -13.74
CA GLU A 200 17.05 -17.75 -14.08
C GLU A 200 15.89 -16.97 -13.45
N ALA A 201 15.96 -16.67 -12.15
CA ALA A 201 14.93 -15.90 -11.45
C ALA A 201 14.75 -14.48 -12.02
N PHE A 202 15.82 -13.80 -12.40
CA PHE A 202 15.72 -12.49 -13.06
C PHE A 202 15.09 -12.58 -14.43
N PHE A 203 15.47 -13.61 -15.21
CA PHE A 203 14.88 -13.83 -16.52
C PHE A 203 13.37 -14.09 -16.43
N GLU A 204 12.93 -14.94 -15.50
CA GLU A 204 11.52 -15.26 -15.27
C GLU A 204 10.67 -14.01 -14.96
N ILE A 205 11.21 -13.04 -14.26
CA ILE A 205 10.49 -11.79 -13.93
C ILE A 205 10.68 -10.66 -14.96
N GLY A 206 11.28 -10.96 -16.12
CA GLY A 206 11.40 -10.01 -17.22
C GLY A 206 12.64 -9.11 -17.17
N LEU A 207 13.69 -9.50 -16.42
CA LEU A 207 14.96 -8.78 -16.37
C LEU A 207 16.04 -9.52 -17.19
N LYS A 208 17.02 -8.77 -17.71
CA LYS A 208 18.24 -9.28 -18.36
C LYS A 208 19.28 -9.65 -17.31
N PRO A 209 19.54 -10.96 -17.06
CA PRO A 209 20.47 -11.36 -16.01
C PRO A 209 21.87 -10.79 -16.17
N GLU A 210 22.37 -10.73 -17.42
CA GLU A 210 23.69 -10.21 -17.76
C GLU A 210 23.87 -8.75 -17.36
N GLU A 211 22.82 -7.95 -17.41
CA GLU A 211 22.84 -6.55 -16.99
C GLU A 211 22.61 -6.38 -15.48
N CYS A 212 21.75 -7.23 -14.88
CA CYS A 212 21.43 -7.16 -13.45
C CYS A 212 22.54 -7.73 -12.56
N LEU A 213 23.33 -8.69 -13.05
CA LEU A 213 24.38 -9.37 -12.30
C LEU A 213 25.77 -8.77 -12.50
N ARG A 214 25.86 -7.59 -13.08
CA ARG A 214 27.13 -6.87 -13.24
C ARG A 214 27.67 -6.37 -11.90
N ASP A 215 28.98 -6.44 -11.71
CA ASP A 215 29.64 -6.00 -10.48
C ASP A 215 29.73 -4.48 -10.38
N ASP A 216 29.72 -3.77 -11.52
CA ASP A 216 29.89 -2.32 -11.65
C ASP A 216 28.56 -1.53 -11.71
N LEU A 217 27.45 -2.12 -11.25
CA LEU A 217 26.16 -1.43 -11.24
C LEU A 217 26.20 -0.10 -10.47
N SER A 218 25.68 0.94 -11.09
CA SER A 218 25.49 2.24 -10.44
C SER A 218 24.35 2.19 -9.38
N VAL A 219 24.31 3.20 -8.52
CA VAL A 219 23.27 3.29 -7.49
C VAL A 219 21.84 3.27 -8.06
N PRO A 220 21.51 4.02 -9.13
CA PRO A 220 20.19 3.93 -9.76
C PRO A 220 19.88 2.52 -10.28
N GLU A 221 20.85 1.86 -10.90
CA GLU A 221 20.68 0.48 -11.41
C GLU A 221 20.37 -0.51 -10.29
N LYS A 222 21.14 -0.49 -9.19
CA LYS A 222 20.91 -1.34 -8.02
C LYS A 222 19.54 -1.09 -7.39
N ARG A 223 19.16 0.17 -7.24
CA ARG A 223 17.85 0.56 -6.69
C ARG A 223 16.70 0.10 -7.56
N PHE A 224 16.82 0.26 -8.89
CA PHE A 224 15.80 -0.18 -9.82
C PHE A 224 15.60 -1.70 -9.74
N VAL A 225 16.66 -2.51 -9.84
CA VAL A 225 16.56 -3.98 -9.77
C VAL A 225 15.84 -4.42 -8.50
N ARG A 226 16.26 -3.90 -7.34
CA ARG A 226 15.64 -4.25 -6.06
C ARG A 226 14.17 -3.87 -5.99
N ALA A 227 13.83 -2.63 -6.36
CA ALA A 227 12.45 -2.16 -6.34
C ALA A 227 11.57 -2.92 -7.34
N PHE A 228 12.08 -3.21 -8.52
CA PHE A 228 11.38 -4.00 -9.52
C PHE A 228 11.06 -5.42 -9.02
N CYS A 229 12.06 -6.15 -8.52
CA CYS A 229 11.86 -7.49 -7.97
C CYS A 229 10.85 -7.50 -6.82
N ALA A 230 11.00 -6.56 -5.88
CA ALA A 230 10.08 -6.44 -4.75
C ALA A 230 8.65 -6.07 -5.20
N GLY A 231 8.51 -5.18 -6.17
CA GLY A 231 7.21 -4.79 -6.73
C GLY A 231 6.51 -5.96 -7.42
N ILE A 232 7.22 -6.69 -8.28
CA ILE A 232 6.68 -7.90 -8.94
C ILE A 232 6.25 -8.94 -7.90
N HIS A 233 7.08 -9.21 -6.88
CA HIS A 233 6.73 -10.12 -5.82
C HIS A 233 5.42 -9.68 -5.13
N HIS A 234 5.36 -8.45 -4.61
CA HIS A 234 4.18 -7.95 -3.90
C HIS A 234 2.91 -8.00 -4.77
N MET A 235 2.99 -7.60 -6.03
CA MET A 235 1.86 -7.69 -6.96
C MET A 235 1.42 -9.12 -7.27
N SER A 236 2.34 -10.09 -7.19
CA SER A 236 2.04 -11.49 -7.47
C SER A 236 1.36 -12.19 -6.27
N VAL A 237 1.60 -11.74 -5.05
CA VAL A 237 1.08 -12.41 -3.83
C VAL A 237 -0.45 -12.47 -3.82
N PRO A 238 -1.20 -11.37 -3.97
CA PRO A 238 -2.66 -11.44 -3.99
C PRO A 238 -3.22 -12.33 -5.11
N LYS A 239 -2.54 -12.35 -6.27
CA LYS A 239 -2.96 -13.13 -7.44
C LYS A 239 -2.79 -14.64 -7.26
N ARG A 240 -1.84 -15.07 -6.43
CA ARG A 240 -1.53 -16.49 -6.17
C ARG A 240 -2.34 -17.07 -5.03
N LEU A 241 -2.94 -16.23 -4.20
CA LEU A 241 -3.71 -16.64 -3.03
C LEU A 241 -5.19 -16.80 -3.37
N PRO A 242 -5.90 -17.75 -2.72
CA PRO A 242 -7.34 -17.86 -2.86
C PRO A 242 -8.02 -16.58 -2.37
N ARG A 243 -8.89 -16.02 -3.20
CA ARG A 243 -9.67 -14.83 -2.86
C ARG A 243 -10.82 -15.16 -1.94
N ARG A 244 -10.81 -14.63 -0.72
CA ARG A 244 -11.96 -14.69 0.17
C ARG A 244 -12.93 -13.54 -0.13
N LYS A 245 -14.20 -13.87 -0.30
CA LYS A 245 -15.30 -12.88 -0.46
C LYS A 245 -16.21 -12.83 0.76
N THR A 246 -16.11 -13.84 1.61
CA THR A 246 -16.83 -13.96 2.87
C THR A 246 -15.85 -14.33 3.97
N PHE A 247 -16.13 -13.89 5.18
CA PHE A 247 -15.40 -14.33 6.36
C PHE A 247 -15.96 -15.69 6.79
N GLU A 248 -15.09 -16.67 6.89
CA GLU A 248 -15.42 -18.00 7.43
C GLU A 248 -14.68 -18.18 8.74
N MET A 249 -15.42 -18.40 9.80
CA MET A 249 -14.85 -18.61 11.12
C MET A 249 -14.58 -20.10 11.35
N GLU A 250 -13.34 -20.43 11.65
CA GLU A 250 -12.92 -21.81 11.98
C GLU A 250 -13.12 -22.17 13.45
N SER A 251 -13.37 -21.18 14.34
CA SER A 251 -13.55 -21.36 15.77
C SER A 251 -14.59 -20.40 16.34
N ASP A 252 -15.26 -20.82 17.40
CA ASP A 252 -16.24 -19.99 18.11
C ASP A 252 -15.55 -18.81 18.83
N LEU A 253 -15.85 -17.59 18.36
CA LEU A 253 -15.45 -16.33 18.99
C LEU A 253 -16.56 -15.81 19.92
N GLY A 254 -17.28 -16.71 20.61
CA GLY A 254 -18.43 -16.40 21.47
C GLY A 254 -18.19 -15.35 22.58
N PHE A 255 -16.96 -14.83 22.70
CA PHE A 255 -16.65 -13.68 23.55
C PHE A 255 -16.92 -12.32 22.88
N LEU A 256 -17.16 -12.28 21.56
CA LEU A 256 -17.53 -11.09 20.83
C LEU A 256 -19.05 -11.10 20.62
N ASP A 257 -19.73 -10.34 21.46
CA ASP A 257 -21.14 -10.03 21.22
C ASP A 257 -21.24 -9.06 20.02
N LYS A 258 -21.88 -9.51 18.94
CA LYS A 258 -22.16 -8.66 17.77
C LYS A 258 -23.14 -7.54 18.08
N GLY A 259 -23.78 -7.57 19.27
CA GLY A 259 -24.81 -6.60 19.62
C GLY A 259 -26.03 -6.66 18.69
N GLU A 260 -26.89 -5.65 18.80
CA GLU A 260 -28.05 -5.48 17.91
C GLU A 260 -27.71 -4.65 16.66
N PHE A 261 -26.43 -4.31 16.45
CA PHE A 261 -26.00 -3.51 15.31
C PHE A 261 -26.11 -4.35 14.03
N LEU A 262 -27.07 -4.00 13.23
CA LEU A 262 -27.27 -4.52 11.88
C LEU A 262 -27.29 -3.30 10.95
N PRO A 263 -26.15 -2.92 10.35
CA PRO A 263 -26.20 -1.90 9.33
C PRO A 263 -27.08 -2.37 8.19
N GLU A 264 -28.11 -1.58 7.88
CA GLU A 264 -28.82 -1.75 6.63
C GLU A 264 -28.05 -0.98 5.55
N PRO A 265 -27.04 -1.57 4.96
CA PRO A 265 -27.02 -1.68 3.53
C PRO A 265 -26.64 -3.08 3.09
N THR A 266 -27.02 -3.40 1.85
CA THR A 266 -26.59 -4.62 1.18
C THR A 266 -25.05 -4.70 1.24
N PRO A 267 -24.48 -5.80 1.77
CA PRO A 267 -23.03 -5.96 1.83
C PRO A 267 -22.39 -5.71 0.46
N PRO A 268 -21.22 -5.06 0.41
CA PRO A 268 -20.58 -4.73 -0.86
C PRO A 268 -20.20 -5.98 -1.64
N ILE A 269 -20.33 -5.92 -2.96
CA ILE A 269 -19.82 -6.98 -3.83
C ILE A 269 -18.33 -6.76 -4.00
N LEU A 270 -17.52 -7.69 -3.50
CA LEU A 270 -16.07 -7.69 -3.67
C LEU A 270 -15.69 -8.24 -5.05
N GLY A 271 -14.70 -7.63 -5.69
CA GLY A 271 -14.12 -8.07 -6.96
C GLY A 271 -13.40 -9.43 -6.86
N ASP A 272 -12.86 -9.90 -7.95
CA ASP A 272 -12.15 -11.19 -8.00
C ASP A 272 -10.70 -11.09 -7.46
N GLU A 273 -10.13 -9.91 -7.41
CA GLU A 273 -8.78 -9.67 -6.87
C GLU A 273 -8.82 -8.66 -5.73
N ILE A 274 -7.84 -8.75 -4.81
CA ILE A 274 -7.59 -7.73 -3.80
C ILE A 274 -6.83 -6.58 -4.47
N ASN A 275 -7.30 -5.34 -4.30
CA ASN A 275 -6.60 -4.17 -4.80
C ASN A 275 -5.37 -3.88 -3.92
N LEU A 276 -4.20 -4.28 -4.36
CA LEU A 276 -2.95 -3.98 -3.66
C LEU A 276 -2.41 -2.62 -4.07
N HIS A 277 -2.43 -1.66 -3.16
CA HIS A 277 -1.85 -0.33 -3.36
C HIS A 277 -0.38 -0.31 -2.94
N LEU A 278 0.51 -0.10 -3.90
CA LEU A 278 1.95 0.04 -3.62
C LEU A 278 2.23 1.47 -3.13
N VAL A 279 2.70 1.59 -1.90
CA VAL A 279 3.05 2.90 -1.33
C VAL A 279 4.28 3.46 -2.04
N PHE A 280 4.20 4.70 -2.50
CA PHE A 280 5.33 5.36 -3.16
C PHE A 280 5.53 6.78 -2.63
N GLY A 281 6.70 7.35 -2.93
CA GLY A 281 7.08 8.71 -2.58
C GLY A 281 7.63 9.47 -3.79
N PRO A 282 8.13 10.68 -3.59
CA PRO A 282 8.72 11.50 -4.66
C PRO A 282 10.09 11.00 -5.16
N ASP A 283 10.53 9.83 -4.71
CA ASP A 283 11.80 9.22 -5.14
C ASP A 283 11.69 8.73 -6.61
N PRO A 284 12.65 9.09 -7.49
CA PRO A 284 12.64 8.68 -8.89
C PRO A 284 12.56 7.17 -9.10
N THR A 285 13.16 6.36 -8.20
CA THR A 285 13.10 4.90 -8.29
C THR A 285 11.67 4.39 -8.20
N SER A 286 10.85 4.96 -7.30
CA SER A 286 9.47 4.52 -7.13
C SER A 286 8.61 4.77 -8.37
N PHE A 287 8.76 5.92 -9.03
CA PHE A 287 8.07 6.22 -10.29
C PHE A 287 8.43 5.24 -11.39
N VAL A 288 9.74 5.06 -11.60
CA VAL A 288 10.25 4.19 -12.68
C VAL A 288 9.87 2.73 -12.43
N ALA A 289 10.00 2.26 -11.19
CA ALA A 289 9.63 0.89 -10.83
C ALA A 289 8.13 0.64 -10.96
N LEU A 290 7.26 1.52 -10.44
CA LEU A 290 5.80 1.40 -10.56
C LEU A 290 5.35 1.33 -12.04
N ALA A 291 5.91 2.18 -12.90
CA ALA A 291 5.61 2.15 -14.32
C ALA A 291 6.09 0.84 -14.98
N ALA A 292 7.32 0.40 -14.67
CA ALA A 292 7.92 -0.79 -15.26
C ALA A 292 7.19 -2.09 -14.88
N ILE A 293 6.71 -2.19 -13.63
CA ILE A 293 5.91 -3.35 -13.19
C ILE A 293 4.44 -3.28 -13.62
N GLY A 294 4.02 -2.18 -14.25
CA GLY A 294 2.64 -1.98 -14.68
C GLY A 294 1.67 -1.88 -13.49
N ALA A 295 2.06 -1.22 -12.41
CA ALA A 295 1.21 -1.05 -11.24
C ALA A 295 -0.07 -0.28 -11.60
N THR A 296 -1.23 -0.84 -11.22
CA THR A 296 -2.55 -0.24 -11.45
C THR A 296 -3.12 0.42 -10.20
N HIS A 297 -2.54 0.15 -9.03
CA HIS A 297 -2.97 0.70 -7.75
C HIS A 297 -1.76 1.23 -6.98
N ALA A 298 -1.87 2.43 -6.43
CA ALA A 298 -0.80 3.05 -5.66
C ALA A 298 -1.34 3.90 -4.51
N LEU A 299 -0.50 4.14 -3.49
CA LEU A 299 -0.80 5.01 -2.37
C LEU A 299 0.32 6.02 -2.21
N ILE A 300 -0.03 7.30 -2.03
CA ILE A 300 0.93 8.35 -1.70
C ILE A 300 0.43 9.16 -0.50
N SER A 301 1.36 9.51 0.40
CA SER A 301 1.05 10.37 1.54
C SER A 301 1.17 11.85 1.16
N LYS A 302 0.13 12.65 1.48
CA LYS A 302 0.14 14.11 1.31
C LYS A 302 1.29 14.78 2.06
N ALA A 303 1.74 14.19 3.17
CA ALA A 303 2.88 14.70 3.95
C ALA A 303 4.22 14.71 3.18
N TYR A 304 4.35 13.94 2.11
CA TYR A 304 5.56 13.85 1.29
C TYR A 304 5.52 14.71 0.04
N MET A 305 4.43 15.42 -0.23
CA MET A 305 4.33 16.23 -1.46
C MET A 305 3.76 17.61 -1.19
N SER A 306 4.31 18.59 -1.90
CA SER A 306 3.74 19.92 -2.05
C SER A 306 2.67 19.92 -3.15
N ASP A 307 1.81 20.96 -3.19
CA ASP A 307 0.82 21.12 -4.25
C ASP A 307 1.48 21.21 -5.62
N LYS A 308 2.64 21.88 -5.70
CA LYS A 308 3.43 21.92 -6.93
C LYS A 308 3.89 20.54 -7.39
N GLN A 309 4.34 19.67 -6.47
CA GLN A 309 4.70 18.30 -6.84
C GLN A 309 3.48 17.48 -7.25
N TRP A 310 2.34 17.70 -6.61
CA TRP A 310 1.08 17.11 -7.05
C TRP A 310 0.79 17.44 -8.50
N GLU A 311 0.76 18.71 -8.86
CA GLU A 311 0.43 19.18 -10.20
C GLU A 311 1.46 18.76 -11.26
N THR A 312 2.76 18.82 -10.93
CA THR A 312 3.84 18.65 -11.92
C THR A 312 4.46 17.27 -11.97
N GLN A 313 4.16 16.38 -11.03
CA GLN A 313 4.76 15.04 -10.94
C GLN A 313 3.71 13.96 -10.76
N ILE A 314 2.90 14.05 -9.71
CA ILE A 314 1.98 12.95 -9.34
C ILE A 314 0.80 12.90 -10.31
N LEU A 315 0.15 14.03 -10.54
CA LEU A 315 -1.01 14.08 -11.41
C LEU A 315 -0.70 13.64 -12.87
N PRO A 316 0.36 14.13 -13.53
CA PRO A 316 0.74 13.59 -14.83
C PRO A 316 1.06 12.09 -14.79
N PHE A 317 1.75 11.62 -13.74
CA PHE A 317 2.14 10.23 -13.59
C PHE A 317 0.95 9.27 -13.51
N ILE A 318 -0.08 9.58 -12.73
CA ILE A 318 -1.24 8.69 -12.62
C ILE A 318 -2.05 8.60 -13.91
N TYR A 319 -1.97 9.60 -14.78
CA TYR A 319 -2.66 9.61 -16.09
C TYR A 319 -1.83 8.98 -17.20
N ASP A 320 -0.52 9.20 -17.20
CA ASP A 320 0.39 8.62 -18.20
C ASP A 320 1.76 8.26 -17.58
N PRO A 321 1.83 7.14 -16.83
CA PRO A 321 3.05 6.74 -16.14
C PRO A 321 4.28 6.66 -17.05
N LEU A 322 4.11 6.17 -18.28
CA LEU A 322 5.23 5.98 -19.20
C LEU A 322 5.72 7.32 -19.76
N ALA A 323 4.82 8.20 -20.19
CA ALA A 323 5.22 9.52 -20.69
C ALA A 323 5.89 10.34 -19.58
N GLU A 324 5.41 10.23 -18.35
CA GLU A 324 5.97 10.97 -17.23
C GLU A 324 7.39 10.53 -16.88
N ILE A 325 7.69 9.22 -16.79
CA ILE A 325 9.04 8.73 -16.49
C ILE A 325 10.06 8.99 -17.61
N MET A 326 9.62 9.28 -18.83
CA MET A 326 10.50 9.67 -19.93
C MET A 326 10.99 11.11 -19.85
N GLN A 327 10.54 11.87 -18.86
CA GLN A 327 11.01 13.25 -18.67
C GLN A 327 12.48 13.30 -18.22
N PRO A 328 13.22 14.39 -18.54
CA PRO A 328 14.66 14.50 -18.24
C PRO A 328 15.04 14.23 -16.77
N ARG A 329 14.15 14.56 -15.83
CA ARG A 329 14.38 14.32 -14.40
C ARG A 329 14.50 12.84 -14.00
N TYR A 330 13.94 11.93 -14.82
CA TYR A 330 14.02 10.48 -14.60
C TYR A 330 14.98 9.78 -15.56
N ALA A 331 15.68 10.52 -16.44
CA ALA A 331 16.46 9.96 -17.54
C ALA A 331 17.46 8.88 -17.09
N THR A 332 18.16 9.06 -15.98
CA THR A 332 19.14 8.10 -15.46
C THR A 332 18.47 6.79 -15.05
N TYR A 333 17.35 6.87 -14.32
CA TYR A 333 16.61 5.67 -13.87
C TYR A 333 15.91 4.99 -15.02
N TYR A 334 15.35 5.75 -15.96
CA TYR A 334 14.73 5.20 -17.17
C TYR A 334 15.77 4.50 -18.08
N ALA A 335 16.97 5.06 -18.22
CA ALA A 335 18.06 4.41 -18.94
C ALA A 335 18.47 3.10 -18.27
N ALA A 336 18.55 3.07 -16.93
CA ALA A 336 18.81 1.84 -16.18
C ALA A 336 17.72 0.80 -16.41
N MET A 337 16.45 1.20 -16.34
CA MET A 337 15.31 0.32 -16.62
C MET A 337 15.40 -0.29 -18.03
N ASN A 338 15.51 0.54 -19.07
CA ASN A 338 15.59 0.06 -20.46
C ASN A 338 16.73 -0.91 -20.70
N LYS A 339 17.87 -0.69 -20.07
CA LYS A 339 19.04 -1.56 -20.14
C LYS A 339 18.78 -2.93 -19.55
N MET A 340 18.05 -2.99 -18.43
CA MET A 340 17.85 -4.18 -17.62
C MET A 340 16.59 -4.97 -17.95
N MET A 341 15.60 -4.37 -18.62
CA MET A 341 14.37 -5.04 -19.01
C MET A 341 14.56 -5.91 -20.26
N LEU A 342 13.93 -7.10 -20.29
CA LEU A 342 13.91 -7.97 -21.47
C LEU A 342 13.19 -7.30 -22.64
N ASN A 343 12.05 -6.70 -22.36
CA ASN A 343 11.26 -5.92 -23.31
C ASN A 343 11.06 -4.54 -22.67
N PRO A 344 11.95 -3.58 -22.95
CA PRO A 344 11.74 -2.23 -22.45
C PRO A 344 10.39 -1.70 -22.95
N VAL A 345 9.64 -1.12 -22.05
CA VAL A 345 8.38 -0.49 -22.41
C VAL A 345 8.75 0.74 -23.27
N CYS A 346 8.44 0.67 -24.54
CA CYS A 346 8.61 1.78 -25.51
C CYS A 346 7.50 2.80 -25.38
#